data_931a0d192baa318ed2a924ed074e67af
#
_entry.id   931a0d192baa318ed2a924ed074e67af
#
_cell.length_a   1.000
_cell.length_b   1.000
_cell.length_c   1.000
_cell.angle_alpha   90.00
_cell.angle_beta   90.00
_cell.angle_gamma   90.00
#
_symmetry.space_group_name_H-M   'P 1'
#
loop_
_entity.id
_entity.type
_entity.pdbx_description
1 polymer ?
#
loop_
_entity_poly.entity_id
_entity_poly.type
_entity_poly.pdbx_seq_one_letter_code
_entity_poly.pdbx_strand_id
1 'polypeptide(L)'
;MDDILVDVGRTGKLTFTGIFHDPETGKPARLCGTSVSRATLHNQDYITQMNVGIGGEYKLFKSGEIIPKLNGCVKAPEHVFEAPKVCPVCGEPLVREDDTADIRCVNPSCAAQLSRTVAYFTSLDCMNIMGLGETLVDALIKEGYIHNYADIYTLKEHRDELIEKGIIGKEKNTDKLLAAIEKSKQNTPDRLLTALGIRNVGKNTAKQIMNYYDNLMALADAGEEELQNIPDIGTTTAKCIYDFFHDEANIELIERLRQSGLNMKMPEKKEISDKLAGKTIVVTGSFDNYSRKDMEEL
;
A
#
# COMPACT_ATOMS: atom_id res chain seq x y z
N MET A 1 -27.16 6.13 10.15
CA MET A 1 -25.70 6.40 10.21
C MET A 1 -25.34 6.67 11.65
N ASP A 2 -24.54 5.81 12.25
CA ASP A 2 -24.21 5.86 13.68
C ASP A 2 -22.93 6.63 13.94
N ASP A 3 -21.94 6.46 13.03
CA ASP A 3 -20.64 7.10 13.12
C ASP A 3 -20.00 7.22 11.73
N ILE A 4 -19.00 8.09 11.61
CA ILE A 4 -18.20 8.25 10.41
C ILE A 4 -16.72 8.21 10.81
N LEU A 5 -16.06 7.11 10.47
CA LEU A 5 -14.62 6.94 10.70
C LEU A 5 -13.83 7.71 9.64
N VAL A 6 -12.79 8.39 10.10
CA VAL A 6 -11.84 9.11 9.26
C VAL A 6 -10.46 8.48 9.45
N ASP A 7 -9.95 7.84 8.42
CA ASP A 7 -8.64 7.19 8.41
C ASP A 7 -7.67 7.93 7.49
N VAL A 8 -6.38 7.92 7.87
CA VAL A 8 -5.29 8.48 7.06
C VAL A 8 -4.60 7.35 6.30
N GLY A 9 -4.69 7.38 4.98
CA GLY A 9 -4.04 6.39 4.11
C GLY A 9 -2.53 6.56 4.02
N ARG A 10 -1.85 5.61 3.40
CA ARG A 10 -0.40 5.61 3.17
C ARG A 10 0.13 6.90 2.51
N THR A 11 -0.61 7.45 1.58
CA THR A 11 -0.28 8.70 0.86
C THR A 11 -0.83 9.95 1.54
N GLY A 12 -1.23 9.86 2.81
CA GLY A 12 -1.87 10.95 3.54
C GLY A 12 -3.35 11.18 3.18
N LYS A 13 -3.88 10.57 2.13
CA LYS A 13 -5.28 10.72 1.72
C LYS A 13 -6.23 10.27 2.82
N LEU A 14 -7.20 11.13 3.16
CA LEU A 14 -8.28 10.74 4.05
C LEU A 14 -9.25 9.79 3.36
N THR A 15 -9.67 8.78 4.08
CA THR A 15 -10.75 7.88 3.71
C THR A 15 -11.87 7.95 4.74
N PHE A 16 -13.12 7.93 4.26
CA PHE A 16 -14.29 8.06 5.09
C PHE A 16 -15.10 6.78 5.02
N THR A 17 -15.44 6.23 6.18
CA THR A 17 -16.23 5.00 6.30
C THR A 17 -17.42 5.25 7.21
N GLY A 18 -18.63 5.13 6.66
CA GLY A 18 -19.85 5.20 7.43
C GLY A 18 -20.08 3.90 8.19
N ILE A 19 -20.43 4.01 9.48
CA ILE A 19 -20.86 2.92 10.35
C ILE A 19 -22.37 3.04 10.52
N PHE A 20 -23.10 1.95 10.39
CA PHE A 20 -24.56 1.95 10.49
C PHE A 20 -25.13 0.61 10.91
N HIS A 21 -26.34 0.65 11.39
CA HIS A 21 -27.20 -0.49 11.65
C HIS A 21 -28.55 -0.33 10.95
N ASP A 22 -29.31 -1.39 10.84
CA ASP A 22 -30.70 -1.38 10.41
C ASP A 22 -31.53 -0.71 11.50
N PRO A 23 -32.26 0.39 11.20
CA PRO A 23 -32.98 1.18 12.20
C PRO A 23 -34.12 0.41 12.87
N GLU A 24 -34.69 -0.59 12.21
CA GLU A 24 -35.80 -1.38 12.75
C GLU A 24 -35.33 -2.46 13.72
N THR A 25 -34.17 -3.05 13.42
CA THR A 25 -33.67 -4.24 14.16
C THR A 25 -32.50 -3.94 15.09
N GLY A 26 -31.81 -2.80 14.93
CA GLY A 26 -30.58 -2.45 15.65
C GLY A 26 -29.40 -3.37 15.32
N LYS A 27 -29.50 -4.19 14.27
CA LYS A 27 -28.46 -5.14 13.83
C LYS A 27 -27.81 -4.66 12.53
N PRO A 28 -26.67 -5.26 12.11
CA PRO A 28 -26.12 -5.02 10.79
C PRO A 28 -27.17 -5.22 9.69
N ALA A 29 -27.27 -4.30 8.74
CA ALA A 29 -28.20 -4.40 7.63
C ALA A 29 -27.93 -5.67 6.80
N ARG A 30 -28.97 -6.36 6.35
CA ARG A 30 -28.82 -7.53 5.47
C ARG A 30 -28.97 -7.11 4.00
N LEU A 31 -27.92 -7.39 3.23
CA LEU A 31 -27.85 -7.03 1.82
C LEU A 31 -27.26 -8.19 1.00
N CYS A 32 -28.03 -8.72 0.05
CA CYS A 32 -27.65 -9.85 -0.81
C CYS A 32 -27.10 -11.04 0.02
N GLY A 33 -27.81 -11.44 1.08
CA GLY A 33 -27.46 -12.59 1.92
C GLY A 33 -26.31 -12.37 2.92
N THR A 34 -25.68 -11.20 2.95
CA THR A 34 -24.59 -10.87 3.88
C THR A 34 -24.97 -9.76 4.84
N SER A 35 -24.33 -9.73 6.01
CA SER A 35 -24.48 -8.67 7.00
C SER A 35 -23.51 -7.52 6.67
N VAL A 36 -24.01 -6.29 6.62
CA VAL A 36 -23.27 -5.09 6.28
C VAL A 36 -23.48 -4.03 7.35
N SER A 37 -22.41 -3.53 7.95
CA SER A 37 -22.43 -2.46 8.95
C SER A 37 -21.53 -1.27 8.58
N ARG A 38 -20.84 -1.36 7.43
CA ARG A 38 -19.90 -0.33 6.97
C ARG A 38 -20.07 -0.09 5.47
N ALA A 39 -19.93 1.18 5.05
CA ALA A 39 -19.88 1.54 3.63
C ALA A 39 -18.83 2.63 3.41
N THR A 40 -18.15 2.59 2.28
CA THR A 40 -17.27 3.68 1.89
C THR A 40 -18.08 4.93 1.57
N LEU A 41 -17.60 6.09 2.05
CA LEU A 41 -18.14 7.41 1.74
C LEU A 41 -17.25 8.18 0.75
N HIS A 42 -16.30 7.50 0.14
CA HIS A 42 -15.41 8.00 -0.91
C HIS A 42 -14.58 9.24 -0.51
N ASN A 43 -15.20 10.44 -0.56
CA ASN A 43 -14.59 11.73 -0.30
C ASN A 43 -15.64 12.74 0.21
N GLN A 44 -15.19 13.95 0.57
CA GLN A 44 -16.07 15.00 1.10
C GLN A 44 -17.17 15.42 0.10
N ASP A 45 -16.86 15.46 -1.20
CA ASP A 45 -17.84 15.86 -2.21
C ASP A 45 -18.99 14.85 -2.29
N TYR A 46 -18.68 13.56 -2.24
CA TYR A 46 -19.68 12.50 -2.16
C TYR A 46 -20.53 12.61 -0.88
N ILE A 47 -19.90 12.88 0.27
CA ILE A 47 -20.58 13.09 1.55
C ILE A 47 -21.57 14.26 1.42
N THR A 48 -21.14 15.37 0.86
CA THR A 48 -21.99 16.57 0.66
C THR A 48 -23.12 16.28 -0.33
N GLN A 49 -22.80 15.68 -1.49
CA GLN A 49 -23.78 15.35 -2.53
C GLN A 49 -24.87 14.40 -2.03
N MET A 50 -24.48 13.40 -1.23
CA MET A 50 -25.39 12.39 -0.68
C MET A 50 -26.05 12.83 0.62
N ASN A 51 -25.78 14.04 1.09
CA ASN A 51 -26.27 14.60 2.33
C ASN A 51 -25.99 13.67 3.53
N VAL A 52 -24.73 13.21 3.67
CA VAL A 52 -24.33 12.23 4.68
C VAL A 52 -23.98 12.88 6.00
N GLY A 53 -24.56 12.37 7.08
CA GLY A 53 -24.24 12.77 8.45
C GLY A 53 -24.77 11.77 9.47
N ILE A 54 -24.36 11.94 10.71
CA ILE A 54 -24.78 11.10 11.84
C ILE A 54 -26.28 11.29 12.06
N GLY A 55 -27.01 10.22 12.36
CA GLY A 55 -28.47 10.21 12.53
C GLY A 55 -29.27 10.18 11.23
N GLY A 56 -28.61 10.31 10.08
CA GLY A 56 -29.26 10.16 8.76
C GLY A 56 -29.55 8.69 8.42
N GLU A 57 -30.57 8.46 7.57
CA GLU A 57 -30.92 7.13 7.05
C GLU A 57 -30.72 7.08 5.54
N TYR A 58 -30.14 6.00 5.05
CA TYR A 58 -29.67 5.87 3.67
C TYR A 58 -30.06 4.53 3.08
N LYS A 59 -30.40 4.51 1.79
CA LYS A 59 -30.50 3.27 1.04
C LYS A 59 -29.11 2.72 0.77
N LEU A 60 -28.96 1.39 0.89
CA LEU A 60 -27.71 0.69 0.65
C LEU A 60 -27.84 -0.21 -0.58
N PHE A 61 -26.77 -0.32 -1.34
CA PHE A 61 -26.62 -1.32 -2.39
C PHE A 61 -25.18 -1.84 -2.43
N LYS A 62 -24.96 -2.95 -3.12
CA LYS A 62 -23.61 -3.46 -3.38
C LYS A 62 -23.21 -3.16 -4.81
N SER A 63 -22.12 -2.43 -4.97
CA SER A 63 -21.48 -2.21 -6.26
C SER A 63 -20.68 -3.47 -6.63
N GLY A 64 -20.92 -4.02 -7.83
CA GLY A 64 -20.28 -5.27 -8.26
C GLY A 64 -20.58 -6.46 -7.34
N GLU A 65 -21.75 -6.47 -6.68
CA GLU A 65 -22.18 -7.50 -5.73
C GLU A 65 -21.33 -7.65 -4.47
N ILE A 66 -20.31 -6.85 -4.29
CA ILE A 66 -19.32 -6.96 -3.21
C ILE A 66 -19.30 -5.71 -2.33
N ILE A 67 -19.10 -4.52 -2.91
CA ILE A 67 -18.78 -3.29 -2.16
C ILE A 67 -20.04 -2.53 -1.74
N PRO A 68 -20.33 -2.39 -0.43
CA PRO A 68 -21.45 -1.59 0.05
C PRO A 68 -21.26 -0.10 -0.25
N LYS A 69 -22.29 0.52 -0.81
CA LYS A 69 -22.36 1.95 -1.11
C LYS A 69 -23.74 2.52 -0.73
N LEU A 70 -23.79 3.84 -0.53
CA LEU A 70 -25.05 4.55 -0.35
C LEU A 70 -25.70 4.83 -1.72
N ASN A 71 -27.04 4.74 -1.75
CA ASN A 71 -27.86 5.04 -2.93
C ASN A 71 -29.06 5.95 -2.55
N GLY A 72 -28.73 7.13 -2.06
CA GLY A 72 -29.70 8.15 -1.70
C GLY A 72 -30.02 8.22 -0.21
N CYS A 73 -30.33 9.43 0.22
CA CYS A 73 -30.75 9.77 1.56
C CYS A 73 -32.28 9.55 1.70
N VAL A 74 -32.70 8.80 2.72
CA VAL A 74 -34.11 8.57 3.06
C VAL A 74 -34.58 9.58 4.09
N LYS A 75 -33.75 9.81 5.11
CA LYS A 75 -33.96 10.80 6.16
C LYS A 75 -32.67 11.60 6.32
N ALA A 76 -32.79 12.91 6.14
CA ALA A 76 -31.66 13.81 6.26
C ALA A 76 -31.13 13.82 7.70
N PRO A 77 -29.79 13.90 7.87
CA PRO A 77 -29.18 14.15 9.17
C PRO A 77 -29.49 15.60 9.62
N GLU A 78 -29.27 15.88 10.88
CA GLU A 78 -29.35 17.27 11.38
C GLU A 78 -28.25 18.14 10.78
N HIS A 79 -27.05 17.57 10.66
CA HIS A 79 -25.90 18.22 10.05
C HIS A 79 -25.20 17.27 9.06
N VAL A 80 -24.82 17.80 7.90
CA VAL A 80 -23.95 17.08 6.97
C VAL A 80 -22.57 17.00 7.58
N PHE A 81 -21.92 15.82 7.48
CA PHE A 81 -20.59 15.63 8.00
C PHE A 81 -19.58 16.46 7.23
N GLU A 82 -18.71 17.15 7.95
CA GLU A 82 -17.58 17.89 7.41
C GLU A 82 -16.27 17.20 7.82
N ALA A 83 -15.36 17.07 6.88
CA ALA A 83 -14.04 16.53 7.14
C ALA A 83 -13.28 17.40 8.16
N PRO A 84 -12.47 16.79 9.03
CA PRO A 84 -11.67 17.55 9.97
C PRO A 84 -10.73 18.51 9.22
N LYS A 85 -10.41 19.65 9.85
CA LYS A 85 -9.45 20.63 9.29
C LYS A 85 -8.00 20.27 9.59
N VAL A 86 -7.79 19.41 10.59
CA VAL A 86 -6.48 18.91 11.01
C VAL A 86 -6.45 17.38 10.95
N CYS A 87 -5.26 16.85 10.74
CA CYS A 87 -5.05 15.41 10.70
C CYS A 87 -5.43 14.76 12.04
N PRO A 88 -6.29 13.73 12.06
CA PRO A 88 -6.72 13.09 13.31
C PRO A 88 -5.58 12.35 14.03
N VAL A 89 -4.44 12.13 13.36
CA VAL A 89 -3.31 11.36 13.91
C VAL A 89 -2.17 12.29 14.37
N CYS A 90 -1.76 13.26 13.55
CA CYS A 90 -0.61 14.12 13.88
C CYS A 90 -0.97 15.57 14.20
N GLY A 91 -2.23 15.98 14.03
CA GLY A 91 -2.70 17.34 14.35
C GLY A 91 -2.35 18.41 13.31
N GLU A 92 -1.55 18.11 12.29
CA GLU A 92 -1.17 19.05 11.24
C GLU A 92 -2.35 19.45 10.35
N PRO A 93 -2.36 20.67 9.79
CA PRO A 93 -3.41 21.10 8.87
C PRO A 93 -3.53 20.15 7.67
N LEU A 94 -4.78 19.87 7.29
CA LEU A 94 -5.07 19.09 6.10
C LEU A 94 -5.16 19.99 4.88
N VAL A 95 -4.72 19.49 3.72
CA VAL A 95 -4.75 20.19 2.45
C VAL A 95 -5.72 19.49 1.50
N ARG A 96 -6.56 20.27 0.82
CA ARG A 96 -7.36 19.76 -0.30
C ARG A 96 -6.56 19.97 -1.58
N GLU A 97 -6.42 18.91 -2.37
CA GLU A 97 -5.78 19.02 -3.68
C GLU A 97 -6.75 19.68 -4.68
N ASP A 98 -6.29 20.71 -5.39
CA ASP A 98 -7.13 21.51 -6.30
C ASP A 98 -7.72 20.69 -7.46
N ASP A 99 -6.96 19.74 -7.99
CA ASP A 99 -7.33 18.91 -9.14
C ASP A 99 -8.11 17.64 -8.75
N THR A 100 -8.31 17.40 -7.47
CA THR A 100 -8.99 16.20 -6.98
C THR A 100 -9.93 16.53 -5.83
N ALA A 101 -10.86 15.61 -5.54
CA ALA A 101 -11.73 15.72 -4.35
C ALA A 101 -11.02 15.22 -3.07
N ASP A 102 -9.70 15.01 -3.12
CA ASP A 102 -8.95 14.39 -2.05
C ASP A 102 -8.50 15.41 -1.00
N ILE A 103 -8.68 15.05 0.26
CA ILE A 103 -8.14 15.78 1.41
C ILE A 103 -6.97 14.97 1.95
N ARG A 104 -5.83 15.62 2.22
CA ARG A 104 -4.59 14.92 2.62
C ARG A 104 -3.90 15.55 3.81
N CYS A 105 -3.30 14.68 4.60
CA CYS A 105 -2.21 15.05 5.51
C CYS A 105 -0.90 15.07 4.73
N VAL A 106 -0.26 16.22 4.67
CA VAL A 106 1.02 16.41 3.95
C VAL A 106 2.25 16.24 4.85
N ASN A 107 2.06 15.92 6.12
CA ASN A 107 3.17 15.70 7.06
C ASN A 107 3.85 14.35 6.79
N PRO A 108 5.11 14.32 6.31
CA PRO A 108 5.82 13.07 6.04
C PRO A 108 6.12 12.26 7.30
N SER A 109 6.13 12.93 8.48
CA SER A 109 6.34 12.29 9.78
C SER A 109 5.05 11.83 10.46
N CYS A 110 3.91 11.83 9.75
CA CYS A 110 2.66 11.35 10.31
C CYS A 110 2.73 9.85 10.61
N ALA A 111 2.51 9.45 11.86
CA ALA A 111 2.60 8.06 12.30
C ALA A 111 1.70 7.10 11.50
N ALA A 112 0.50 7.54 11.09
CA ALA A 112 -0.38 6.72 10.26
C ALA A 112 0.20 6.48 8.86
N GLN A 113 0.86 7.46 8.26
CA GLN A 113 1.51 7.30 6.96
C GLN A 113 2.73 6.39 7.06
N LEU A 114 3.55 6.58 8.11
CA LEU A 114 4.72 5.75 8.37
C LEU A 114 4.32 4.29 8.53
N SER A 115 3.38 3.99 9.43
CA SER A 115 2.90 2.63 9.68
C SER A 115 2.42 1.94 8.40
N ARG A 116 1.55 2.60 7.63
CA ARG A 116 1.01 2.06 6.39
C ARG A 116 2.04 1.94 5.27
N THR A 117 3.02 2.85 5.23
CA THR A 117 4.14 2.77 4.27
C THR A 117 5.03 1.56 4.58
N VAL A 118 5.38 1.35 5.85
CA VAL A 118 6.17 0.20 6.28
C VAL A 118 5.39 -1.10 6.08
N ALA A 119 4.10 -1.15 6.45
CA ALA A 119 3.26 -2.33 6.24
C ALA A 119 3.10 -2.66 4.74
N TYR A 120 2.98 -1.66 3.88
CA TYR A 120 2.97 -1.85 2.43
C TYR A 120 4.30 -2.42 1.93
N PHE A 121 5.42 -1.83 2.35
CA PHE A 121 6.76 -2.29 2.00
C PHE A 121 6.96 -3.78 2.32
N THR A 122 6.44 -4.25 3.47
CA THR A 122 6.57 -5.64 3.93
C THR A 122 5.56 -6.60 3.31
N SER A 123 4.57 -6.10 2.58
CA SER A 123 3.46 -6.89 2.03
C SER A 123 3.91 -7.95 1.01
N LEU A 124 3.00 -8.90 0.72
CA LEU A 124 3.24 -10.05 -0.16
C LEU A 124 3.73 -9.65 -1.56
N ASP A 125 3.13 -8.62 -2.16
CA ASP A 125 3.51 -8.15 -3.51
C ASP A 125 4.78 -7.30 -3.53
N CYS A 126 5.21 -6.80 -2.38
CA CYS A 126 6.43 -6.02 -2.17
C CYS A 126 7.57 -6.92 -1.65
N MET A 127 8.17 -6.59 -0.52
CA MET A 127 9.32 -7.33 0.00
C MET A 127 8.96 -8.66 0.66
N ASN A 128 7.67 -8.97 0.85
CA ASN A 128 7.14 -10.23 1.38
C ASN A 128 7.83 -10.68 2.69
N ILE A 129 7.86 -9.79 3.66
CA ILE A 129 8.45 -10.08 4.97
C ILE A 129 7.39 -10.71 5.88
N MET A 130 7.30 -12.03 5.81
CA MET A 130 6.32 -12.80 6.58
C MET A 130 6.47 -12.61 8.09
N GLY A 131 5.37 -12.24 8.74
CA GLY A 131 5.33 -12.02 10.18
C GLY A 131 5.46 -10.55 10.60
N LEU A 132 5.81 -9.64 9.70
CA LEU A 132 5.84 -8.19 9.95
C LEU A 132 4.56 -7.54 9.40
N GLY A 133 3.43 -7.80 10.06
CA GLY A 133 2.14 -7.18 9.76
C GLY A 133 1.95 -5.83 10.46
N GLU A 134 0.88 -5.11 10.11
CA GLU A 134 0.59 -3.72 10.55
C GLU A 134 0.67 -3.56 12.08
N THR A 135 0.07 -4.48 12.84
CA THR A 135 0.09 -4.42 14.33
C THR A 135 1.50 -4.46 14.91
N LEU A 136 2.40 -5.29 14.33
CA LEU A 136 3.77 -5.39 14.79
C LEU A 136 4.59 -4.18 14.33
N VAL A 137 4.33 -3.68 13.12
CA VAL A 137 4.91 -2.43 12.61
C VAL A 137 4.57 -1.28 13.54
N ASP A 138 3.32 -1.14 13.97
CA ASP A 138 2.89 -0.11 14.92
C ASP A 138 3.62 -0.21 16.25
N ALA A 139 3.78 -1.42 16.76
CA ALA A 139 4.52 -1.65 18.02
C ALA A 139 5.99 -1.25 17.88
N LEU A 140 6.65 -1.62 16.78
CA LEU A 140 8.05 -1.28 16.52
C LEU A 140 8.26 0.24 16.30
N ILE A 141 7.33 0.91 15.64
CA ILE A 141 7.34 2.38 15.49
C ILE A 141 7.18 3.06 16.87
N LYS A 142 6.21 2.60 17.66
CA LYS A 142 5.93 3.16 18.99
C LYS A 142 7.12 3.04 19.94
N GLU A 143 7.85 1.92 19.86
CA GLU A 143 9.06 1.66 20.65
C GLU A 143 10.33 2.31 20.06
N GLY A 144 10.22 3.00 18.91
CA GLY A 144 11.33 3.75 18.32
C GLY A 144 12.34 2.91 17.52
N TYR A 145 12.00 1.66 17.15
CA TYR A 145 12.86 0.81 16.32
C TYR A 145 12.73 1.09 14.82
N ILE A 146 11.61 1.64 14.38
CA ILE A 146 11.32 1.92 12.98
C ILE A 146 10.89 3.37 12.82
N HIS A 147 11.64 4.15 12.03
CA HIS A 147 11.33 5.52 11.60
C HIS A 147 11.13 5.61 10.08
N ASN A 148 11.57 4.58 9.36
CA ASN A 148 11.33 4.35 7.93
C ASN A 148 11.54 2.87 7.60
N TYR A 149 11.20 2.44 6.40
CA TYR A 149 11.29 1.02 6.03
C TYR A 149 12.72 0.48 5.91
N ALA A 150 13.76 1.33 5.82
CA ALA A 150 15.15 0.84 5.83
C ALA A 150 15.57 0.34 7.22
N ASP A 151 14.95 0.87 8.29
CA ASP A 151 15.24 0.43 9.66
C ASP A 151 14.83 -1.02 9.93
N ILE A 152 13.97 -1.61 9.08
CA ILE A 152 13.62 -3.03 9.14
C ILE A 152 14.89 -3.90 9.08
N TYR A 153 15.86 -3.52 8.27
CA TYR A 153 17.08 -4.30 8.01
C TYR A 153 18.15 -4.16 9.11
N THR A 154 17.96 -3.23 10.04
CA THR A 154 18.81 -3.08 11.24
C THR A 154 18.21 -3.75 12.47
N LEU A 155 16.97 -4.25 12.43
CA LEU A 155 16.30 -4.89 13.57
C LEU A 155 17.10 -6.07 14.16
N LYS A 156 17.94 -6.73 13.38
CA LYS A 156 18.82 -7.80 13.85
C LYS A 156 19.81 -7.33 14.92
N GLU A 157 20.20 -6.07 14.91
CA GLU A 157 21.12 -5.45 15.88
C GLU A 157 20.47 -5.31 17.25
N HIS A 158 19.14 -5.28 17.30
CA HIS A 158 18.31 -5.17 18.51
C HIS A 158 17.69 -6.50 18.96
N ARG A 159 18.18 -7.65 18.42
CA ARG A 159 17.56 -8.98 18.64
C ARG A 159 17.27 -9.28 20.10
N ASP A 160 18.28 -9.15 20.97
CA ASP A 160 18.17 -9.54 22.37
C ASP A 160 17.22 -8.60 23.15
N GLU A 161 17.25 -7.31 22.85
CA GLU A 161 16.34 -6.31 23.41
C GLU A 161 14.87 -6.56 22.97
N LEU A 162 14.66 -6.91 21.70
CA LEU A 162 13.33 -7.26 21.16
C LEU A 162 12.75 -8.52 21.82
N ILE A 163 13.61 -9.49 22.17
CA ILE A 163 13.24 -10.69 22.91
C ILE A 163 12.91 -10.35 24.36
N GLU A 164 13.76 -9.57 25.04
CA GLU A 164 13.57 -9.16 26.43
C GLU A 164 12.26 -8.37 26.60
N LYS A 165 11.99 -7.40 25.72
CA LYS A 165 10.74 -6.63 25.72
C LYS A 165 9.53 -7.43 25.23
N GLY A 166 9.73 -8.57 24.58
CA GLY A 166 8.67 -9.42 24.07
C GLY A 166 7.84 -8.81 22.93
N ILE A 167 8.34 -7.78 22.22
CA ILE A 167 7.63 -7.01 21.18
C ILE A 167 7.23 -7.94 20.02
N ILE A 168 8.15 -8.77 19.55
CA ILE A 168 7.91 -9.75 18.48
C ILE A 168 7.45 -11.10 19.07
N GLY A 169 7.68 -11.27 20.35
CA GLY A 169 7.46 -12.50 21.11
C GLY A 169 8.78 -13.08 21.64
N LYS A 170 8.82 -14.40 21.85
CA LYS A 170 10.03 -15.07 22.34
C LYS A 170 11.01 -15.35 21.20
N GLU A 171 12.21 -15.78 21.57
CA GLU A 171 13.36 -16.08 20.69
C GLU A 171 12.97 -16.72 19.34
N LYS A 172 12.20 -17.82 19.36
CA LYS A 172 11.78 -18.52 18.14
C LYS A 172 11.03 -17.62 17.13
N ASN A 173 10.15 -16.75 17.61
CA ASN A 173 9.37 -15.86 16.74
C ASN A 173 10.24 -14.71 16.22
N THR A 174 11.10 -14.18 17.09
CA THR A 174 12.07 -13.13 16.72
C THR A 174 13.03 -13.64 15.64
N ASP A 175 13.63 -14.80 15.85
CA ASP A 175 14.55 -15.40 14.88
C ASP A 175 13.87 -15.73 13.55
N LYS A 176 12.62 -16.20 13.58
CA LYS A 176 11.83 -16.46 12.37
C LYS A 176 11.58 -15.17 11.58
N LEU A 177 11.25 -14.07 12.26
CA LEU A 177 11.06 -12.79 11.61
C LEU A 177 12.38 -12.26 11.04
N LEU A 178 13.47 -12.29 11.80
CA LEU A 178 14.79 -11.84 11.34
C LEU A 178 15.27 -12.65 10.12
N ALA A 179 15.01 -13.96 10.10
CA ALA A 179 15.29 -14.79 8.94
C ALA A 179 14.44 -14.41 7.71
N ALA A 180 13.16 -14.03 7.90
CA ALA A 180 12.31 -13.55 6.82
C ALA A 180 12.80 -12.19 6.27
N ILE A 181 13.27 -11.28 7.14
CA ILE A 181 13.89 -10.01 6.75
C ILE A 181 15.14 -10.28 5.93
N GLU A 182 16.03 -11.15 6.39
CA GLU A 182 17.27 -11.47 5.65
C GLU A 182 16.97 -12.10 4.29
N LYS A 183 16.01 -13.01 4.22
CA LYS A 183 15.57 -13.62 2.96
C LYS A 183 15.04 -12.58 1.97
N SER A 184 14.34 -11.55 2.45
CA SER A 184 13.74 -10.51 1.60
C SER A 184 14.77 -9.71 0.81
N LYS A 185 16.00 -9.63 1.26
CA LYS A 185 17.10 -8.93 0.55
C LYS A 185 17.39 -9.51 -0.84
N GLN A 186 17.03 -10.79 -1.05
CA GLN A 186 17.23 -11.48 -2.33
C GLN A 186 16.07 -11.26 -3.32
N ASN A 187 15.05 -10.51 -2.95
CA ASN A 187 13.96 -10.18 -3.85
C ASN A 187 14.47 -9.37 -5.06
N THR A 188 13.77 -9.49 -6.17
CA THR A 188 14.11 -8.78 -7.40
C THR A 188 13.85 -7.28 -7.30
N PRO A 189 14.61 -6.43 -8.00
CA PRO A 189 14.43 -4.96 -7.95
C PRO A 189 13.06 -4.45 -8.35
N ASP A 190 12.32 -5.15 -9.19
CA ASP A 190 10.93 -4.79 -9.52
C ASP A 190 10.01 -4.87 -8.29
N ARG A 191 10.24 -5.83 -7.39
CA ARG A 191 9.55 -5.93 -6.11
C ARG A 191 9.95 -4.79 -5.18
N LEU A 192 11.23 -4.45 -5.14
CA LEU A 192 11.72 -3.31 -4.37
C LEU A 192 11.14 -2.00 -4.92
N LEU A 193 11.14 -1.79 -6.23
CA LEU A 193 10.54 -0.61 -6.87
C LEU A 193 9.03 -0.50 -6.54
N THR A 194 8.32 -1.63 -6.54
CA THR A 194 6.92 -1.68 -6.07
C THR A 194 6.83 -1.25 -4.60
N ALA A 195 7.73 -1.78 -3.75
CA ALA A 195 7.74 -1.54 -2.30
C ALA A 195 8.04 -0.08 -1.92
N LEU A 196 8.82 0.65 -2.73
CA LEU A 196 9.07 2.08 -2.54
C LEU A 196 7.78 2.91 -2.57
N GLY A 197 6.70 2.38 -3.17
CA GLY A 197 5.37 2.95 -3.08
C GLY A 197 5.19 4.25 -3.85
N ILE A 198 5.96 4.46 -4.90
CA ILE A 198 5.86 5.61 -5.81
C ILE A 198 4.44 5.69 -6.38
N ARG A 199 3.89 6.91 -6.43
CA ARG A 199 2.53 7.12 -6.96
C ARG A 199 2.45 6.62 -8.40
N ASN A 200 1.37 5.92 -8.74
CA ASN A 200 1.11 5.28 -10.03
C ASN A 200 2.06 4.12 -10.40
N VAL A 201 3.02 3.76 -9.55
CA VAL A 201 3.92 2.61 -9.77
C VAL A 201 3.43 1.43 -8.94
N GLY A 202 2.65 0.56 -9.57
CA GLY A 202 2.25 -0.73 -9.01
C GLY A 202 3.16 -1.86 -9.50
N LYS A 203 2.87 -3.10 -9.10
CA LYS A 203 3.64 -4.31 -9.43
C LYS A 203 3.90 -4.48 -10.94
N ASN A 204 2.87 -4.31 -11.78
CA ASN A 204 3.01 -4.47 -13.22
C ASN A 204 3.86 -3.34 -13.82
N THR A 205 3.63 -2.11 -13.40
CA THR A 205 4.41 -0.94 -13.82
C THR A 205 5.87 -1.08 -13.41
N ALA A 206 6.15 -1.50 -12.17
CA ALA A 206 7.51 -1.72 -11.69
C ALA A 206 8.23 -2.82 -12.46
N LYS A 207 7.56 -3.95 -12.73
CA LYS A 207 8.09 -5.03 -13.57
C LYS A 207 8.41 -4.54 -14.99
N GLN A 208 7.54 -3.72 -15.57
CA GLN A 208 7.73 -3.16 -16.90
C GLN A 208 8.94 -2.22 -16.93
N ILE A 209 9.07 -1.30 -15.97
CA ILE A 209 10.22 -0.40 -15.84
C ILE A 209 11.53 -1.22 -15.72
N MET A 210 11.55 -2.21 -14.84
CA MET A 210 12.74 -3.05 -14.62
C MET A 210 13.04 -4.04 -15.76
N ASN A 211 12.20 -4.10 -16.80
CA ASN A 211 12.57 -4.76 -18.05
C ASN A 211 13.46 -3.89 -18.95
N TYR A 212 13.42 -2.56 -18.78
CA TYR A 212 14.27 -1.59 -19.50
C TYR A 212 15.56 -1.27 -18.75
N TYR A 213 15.50 -1.31 -17.40
CA TYR A 213 16.64 -1.03 -16.54
C TYR A 213 17.07 -2.31 -15.82
N ASP A 214 18.32 -2.70 -15.95
CA ASP A 214 18.88 -3.87 -15.25
C ASP A 214 19.25 -3.60 -13.79
N ASN A 215 19.28 -2.32 -13.40
CA ASN A 215 19.65 -1.87 -12.07
C ASN A 215 18.70 -0.77 -11.59
N LEU A 216 18.19 -0.90 -10.38
CA LEU A 216 17.29 0.09 -9.77
C LEU A 216 17.95 1.47 -9.67
N MET A 217 19.26 1.53 -9.40
CA MET A 217 19.99 2.80 -9.28
C MET A 217 20.06 3.58 -10.59
N ALA A 218 19.91 2.91 -11.74
CA ALA A 218 19.89 3.59 -13.03
C ALA A 218 18.68 4.53 -13.20
N LEU A 219 17.61 4.35 -12.40
CA LEU A 219 16.46 5.24 -12.39
C LEU A 219 16.78 6.63 -11.83
N ALA A 220 17.85 6.77 -11.04
CA ALA A 220 18.31 8.08 -10.54
C ALA A 220 18.91 8.96 -11.66
N ASP A 221 19.41 8.32 -12.72
CA ASP A 221 19.99 9.01 -13.88
C ASP A 221 18.99 9.14 -15.04
N ALA A 222 17.80 8.50 -14.93
CA ALA A 222 16.81 8.48 -16.00
C ALA A 222 16.06 9.80 -16.11
N GLY A 223 16.01 10.36 -17.33
CA GLY A 223 15.23 11.56 -17.61
C GLY A 223 13.73 11.28 -17.71
N GLU A 224 12.90 12.31 -17.45
CA GLU A 224 11.43 12.19 -17.54
C GLU A 224 10.97 11.78 -18.95
N GLU A 225 11.56 12.32 -20.02
CA GLU A 225 11.27 11.95 -21.40
C GLU A 225 11.65 10.50 -21.71
N GLU A 226 12.77 10.02 -21.17
CA GLU A 226 13.22 8.64 -21.33
C GLU A 226 12.23 7.67 -20.69
N LEU A 227 11.77 7.97 -19.47
CA LEU A 227 10.76 7.17 -18.77
C LEU A 227 9.43 7.11 -19.55
N GLN A 228 9.03 8.17 -20.25
CA GLN A 228 7.83 8.19 -21.09
C GLN A 228 7.93 7.31 -22.34
N ASN A 229 9.13 6.95 -22.79
CA ASN A 229 9.31 6.02 -23.90
C ASN A 229 9.03 4.56 -23.55
N ILE A 230 8.90 4.25 -22.25
CA ILE A 230 8.50 2.92 -21.78
C ILE A 230 6.99 2.74 -22.03
N PRO A 231 6.54 1.66 -22.71
CA PRO A 231 5.11 1.40 -22.93
C PRO A 231 4.30 1.50 -21.64
N ASP A 232 3.10 2.04 -21.73
CA ASP A 232 2.16 2.25 -20.61
C ASP A 232 2.64 3.22 -19.50
N ILE A 233 3.80 3.88 -19.69
CA ILE A 233 4.27 4.95 -18.80
C ILE A 233 3.89 6.30 -19.38
N GLY A 234 2.79 6.87 -18.89
CA GLY A 234 2.37 8.23 -19.28
C GLY A 234 3.14 9.32 -18.53
N THR A 235 2.95 10.57 -18.97
CA THR A 235 3.61 11.78 -18.41
C THR A 235 3.49 11.86 -16.88
N THR A 236 2.30 11.62 -16.33
CA THR A 236 2.06 11.68 -14.88
C THR A 236 2.87 10.61 -14.10
N THR A 237 2.97 9.41 -14.64
CA THR A 237 3.73 8.32 -13.99
C THR A 237 5.23 8.57 -14.10
N ALA A 238 5.71 8.97 -15.29
CA ALA A 238 7.11 9.34 -15.52
C ALA A 238 7.55 10.45 -14.56
N LYS A 239 6.74 11.50 -14.43
CA LYS A 239 7.00 12.58 -13.49
C LYS A 239 7.07 12.09 -12.03
N CYS A 240 6.15 11.21 -11.59
CA CYS A 240 6.20 10.68 -10.24
C CYS A 240 7.48 9.87 -9.95
N ILE A 241 7.98 9.13 -10.96
CA ILE A 241 9.22 8.37 -10.84
C ILE A 241 10.42 9.32 -10.79
N TYR A 242 10.45 10.27 -11.72
CA TYR A 242 11.51 11.29 -11.79
C TYR A 242 11.62 12.06 -10.47
N ASP A 243 10.52 12.64 -10.00
CA ASP A 243 10.47 13.41 -8.75
C ASP A 243 10.95 12.56 -7.56
N PHE A 244 10.57 11.28 -7.50
CA PHE A 244 10.97 10.38 -6.40
C PHE A 244 12.47 10.11 -6.39
N PHE A 245 13.07 9.84 -7.54
CA PHE A 245 14.49 9.53 -7.65
C PHE A 245 15.40 10.78 -7.69
N HIS A 246 14.81 12.01 -7.68
CA HIS A 246 15.52 13.28 -7.56
C HIS A 246 15.27 13.98 -6.22
N ASP A 247 14.53 13.35 -5.32
CA ASP A 247 14.37 13.79 -3.94
C ASP A 247 15.52 13.25 -3.08
N GLU A 248 16.27 14.13 -2.43
CA GLU A 248 17.47 13.78 -1.65
C GLU A 248 17.17 12.78 -0.53
N ALA A 249 16.04 12.90 0.16
CA ALA A 249 15.66 12.00 1.25
C ALA A 249 15.35 10.59 0.73
N ASN A 250 14.73 10.48 -0.43
CA ASN A 250 14.48 9.19 -1.07
C ASN A 250 15.76 8.53 -1.58
N ILE A 251 16.70 9.32 -2.14
CA ILE A 251 18.01 8.81 -2.57
C ILE A 251 18.78 8.26 -1.36
N GLU A 252 18.85 9.00 -0.26
CA GLU A 252 19.50 8.54 0.97
C GLU A 252 18.86 7.24 1.47
N LEU A 253 17.55 7.15 1.44
CA LEU A 253 16.81 5.97 1.88
C LEU A 253 17.11 4.73 0.99
N ILE A 254 17.15 4.90 -0.33
CA ILE A 254 17.51 3.83 -1.28
C ILE A 254 18.97 3.41 -1.05
N GLU A 255 19.87 4.35 -0.82
CA GLU A 255 21.27 4.05 -0.54
C GLU A 255 21.44 3.24 0.77
N ARG A 256 20.68 3.57 1.82
CA ARG A 256 20.63 2.78 3.06
C ARG A 256 20.12 1.35 2.81
N LEU A 257 19.11 1.17 1.96
CA LEU A 257 18.65 -0.15 1.55
C LEU A 257 19.74 -0.93 0.80
N ARG A 258 20.45 -0.27 -0.12
CA ARG A 258 21.58 -0.85 -0.85
C ARG A 258 22.71 -1.29 0.09
N GLN A 259 23.09 -0.43 1.04
CA GLN A 259 24.11 -0.73 2.06
C GLN A 259 23.68 -1.87 3.00
N SER A 260 22.38 -2.01 3.24
CA SER A 260 21.81 -3.14 4.00
C SER A 260 21.86 -4.47 3.23
N GLY A 261 22.30 -4.46 1.97
CA GLY A 261 22.49 -5.65 1.14
C GLY A 261 21.28 -6.08 0.33
N LEU A 262 20.32 -5.17 0.06
CA LEU A 262 19.22 -5.47 -0.84
C LEU A 262 19.70 -5.59 -2.29
N ASN A 263 19.11 -6.53 -3.01
CA ASN A 263 19.42 -6.72 -4.42
C ASN A 263 18.90 -5.56 -5.27
N MET A 264 19.83 -4.83 -5.93
CA MET A 264 19.51 -3.70 -6.81
C MET A 264 19.56 -4.09 -8.29
N LYS A 265 20.02 -5.31 -8.63
CA LYS A 265 20.27 -5.73 -10.01
C LYS A 265 19.30 -6.84 -10.42
N MET A 266 18.68 -6.69 -11.57
CA MET A 266 17.83 -7.73 -12.16
C MET A 266 18.69 -8.96 -12.51
N PRO A 267 18.14 -10.17 -12.36
CA PRO A 267 18.82 -11.37 -12.84
C PRO A 267 19.08 -11.25 -14.34
N GLU A 268 20.21 -11.76 -14.80
CA GLU A 268 20.49 -11.83 -16.23
C GLU A 268 19.35 -12.56 -16.95
N LYS A 269 18.83 -11.93 -18.01
CA LYS A 269 17.80 -12.57 -18.84
C LYS A 269 18.43 -13.84 -19.41
N LYS A 270 17.95 -15.01 -18.96
CA LYS A 270 18.28 -16.25 -19.64
C LYS A 270 17.85 -16.11 -21.10
N GLU A 271 18.71 -16.48 -22.04
CA GLU A 271 18.32 -16.57 -23.44
C GLU A 271 17.11 -17.51 -23.52
N ILE A 272 15.93 -16.92 -23.73
CA ILE A 272 14.71 -17.68 -23.92
C ILE A 272 14.78 -18.21 -25.35
N SER A 273 14.72 -19.51 -25.49
CA SER A 273 14.72 -20.15 -26.81
C SER A 273 13.48 -19.67 -27.59
N ASP A 274 13.68 -19.17 -28.83
CA ASP A 274 12.61 -18.70 -29.73
C ASP A 274 11.65 -19.80 -30.22
N LYS A 275 11.78 -21.03 -29.74
CA LYS A 275 10.99 -22.20 -30.19
C LYS A 275 9.47 -22.00 -30.01
N LEU A 276 9.07 -21.15 -29.09
CA LEU A 276 7.67 -20.87 -28.79
C LEU A 276 7.25 -19.44 -29.12
N ALA A 277 8.12 -18.66 -29.78
CA ALA A 277 7.83 -17.28 -30.17
C ALA A 277 6.55 -17.19 -31.01
N GLY A 278 5.67 -16.27 -30.65
CA GLY A 278 4.39 -16.05 -31.33
C GLY A 278 3.30 -17.09 -31.03
N LYS A 279 3.54 -18.05 -30.12
CA LYS A 279 2.51 -19.01 -29.67
C LYS A 279 1.90 -18.58 -28.35
N THR A 280 0.58 -18.66 -28.26
CA THR A 280 -0.14 -18.52 -26.99
C THR A 280 -0.27 -19.90 -26.35
N ILE A 281 0.28 -20.08 -25.16
CA ILE A 281 0.26 -21.33 -24.41
C ILE A 281 -0.65 -21.18 -23.21
N VAL A 282 -1.54 -22.13 -23.02
CA VAL A 282 -2.42 -22.21 -21.84
C VAL A 282 -1.92 -23.33 -20.95
N VAL A 283 -1.51 -22.98 -19.74
CA VAL A 283 -1.04 -23.93 -18.74
C VAL A 283 -2.22 -24.47 -17.94
N THR A 284 -2.52 -25.78 -18.07
CA THR A 284 -3.61 -26.45 -17.34
C THR A 284 -3.11 -27.74 -16.69
N GLY A 285 -3.69 -28.09 -15.54
CA GLY A 285 -3.34 -29.34 -14.83
C GLY A 285 -2.24 -29.18 -13.79
N SER A 286 -1.69 -30.32 -13.34
CA SER A 286 -0.58 -30.42 -12.39
C SER A 286 0.68 -30.94 -13.11
N PHE A 287 1.83 -30.46 -12.66
CA PHE A 287 3.13 -30.86 -13.18
C PHE A 287 3.95 -31.51 -12.07
N ASP A 288 4.71 -32.55 -12.38
CA ASP A 288 5.47 -33.30 -11.39
C ASP A 288 6.68 -32.48 -10.82
N ASN A 289 7.30 -31.63 -11.64
CA ASN A 289 8.55 -30.93 -11.30
C ASN A 289 8.42 -29.39 -11.25
N TYR A 290 7.26 -28.85 -11.62
CA TYR A 290 7.03 -27.40 -11.71
C TYR A 290 5.69 -27.03 -11.11
N SER A 291 5.62 -25.92 -10.37
CA SER A 291 4.33 -25.35 -10.03
C SER A 291 3.69 -24.70 -11.27
N ARG A 292 2.37 -24.51 -11.25
CA ARG A 292 1.68 -23.78 -12.32
C ARG A 292 2.31 -22.40 -12.57
N LYS A 293 2.71 -21.74 -11.50
CA LYS A 293 3.34 -20.43 -11.55
C LYS A 293 4.72 -20.48 -12.22
N ASP A 294 5.52 -21.51 -11.93
CA ASP A 294 6.84 -21.69 -12.57
C ASP A 294 6.69 -21.91 -14.08
N MET A 295 5.60 -22.59 -14.50
CA MET A 295 5.30 -22.82 -15.92
C MET A 295 4.73 -21.59 -16.64
N GLU A 296 4.10 -20.66 -15.92
CA GLU A 296 3.64 -19.37 -16.46
C GLU A 296 4.80 -18.36 -16.58
N GLU A 297 5.90 -18.58 -15.86
CA GLU A 297 7.12 -17.74 -15.87
C GLU A 297 8.20 -18.26 -16.86
N LEU A 298 8.04 -19.46 -17.42
CA LEU A 298 8.90 -20.09 -18.44
C LEU A 298 8.50 -19.64 -19.86
#